data_ca918c37048ad11d5634077ad835f3b1
#
_entry.id   ca918c37048ad11d5634077ad835f3b1
#
_cell.length_a   1.000
_cell.length_b   1.000
_cell.length_c   1.000
_cell.angle_alpha   90.00
_cell.angle_beta   90.00
_cell.angle_gamma   90.00
#
_symmetry.space_group_name_H-M   'P 1'
#
loop_
_entity.id
_entity.type
_entity.pdbx_description
1 polymer ?
#
loop_
_entity_poly.entity_id
_entity_poly.type
_entity_poly.pdbx_seq_one_letter_code
_entity_poly.pdbx_strand_id
1 'polypeptide(L)'
;MTWTERARSELQQAGYRPGAAGARVLDYLEAERCCRGAQEIFDALSAGGRKVGLASVYRMLERLDERGLVQRIDLGDGIVRYEAARDAGHHHHLVCGECGKVEPFADPRLEQAIHAVERSSGYAVVAHDVVLRGACASCRD
;
A
#
# COMPACT_ATOMS: atom_id res chain seq x y z
N MET A 1 -15.16 -2.30 12.74
CA MET A 1 -14.39 -1.04 12.62
C MET A 1 -13.63 -1.04 11.29
N THR A 2 -13.81 -0.01 10.49
CA THR A 2 -13.08 0.14 9.24
C THR A 2 -11.63 0.53 9.51
N TRP A 3 -10.78 0.36 8.51
CA TRP A 3 -9.40 0.82 8.62
C TRP A 3 -9.34 2.35 8.87
N THR A 4 -10.19 3.13 8.19
CA THR A 4 -10.24 4.58 8.38
C THR A 4 -10.61 4.94 9.81
N GLU A 5 -11.58 4.27 10.40
CA GLU A 5 -11.97 4.51 11.80
C GLU A 5 -10.83 4.20 12.76
N ARG A 6 -10.14 3.09 12.55
CA ARG A 6 -8.96 2.72 13.33
C ARG A 6 -7.85 3.75 13.17
N ALA A 7 -7.56 4.15 11.93
CA ALA A 7 -6.53 5.13 11.65
C ALA A 7 -6.82 6.48 12.32
N ARG A 8 -8.06 6.97 12.24
CA ARG A 8 -8.48 8.21 12.89
C ARG A 8 -8.32 8.13 14.41
N SER A 9 -8.73 7.01 15.00
CA SER A 9 -8.62 6.79 16.44
C SER A 9 -7.16 6.81 16.90
N GLU A 10 -6.27 6.10 16.21
CA GLU A 10 -4.85 6.05 16.58
C GLU A 10 -4.15 7.38 16.37
N LEU A 11 -4.46 8.11 15.30
CA LEU A 11 -3.92 9.45 15.06
C LEU A 11 -4.37 10.43 16.16
N GLN A 12 -5.64 10.35 16.54
CA GLN A 12 -6.19 11.21 17.60
C GLN A 12 -5.51 10.94 18.94
N GLN A 13 -5.29 9.67 19.29
CA GLN A 13 -4.59 9.28 20.52
C GLN A 13 -3.15 9.81 20.53
N ALA A 14 -2.54 9.97 19.37
CA ALA A 14 -1.21 10.54 19.22
C ALA A 14 -1.19 12.06 19.16
N GLY A 15 -2.35 12.71 19.27
CA GLY A 15 -2.45 14.16 19.22
C GLY A 15 -2.57 14.76 17.83
N TYR A 16 -2.75 13.94 16.81
CA TYR A 16 -2.91 14.41 15.44
C TYR A 16 -4.39 14.46 15.05
N ARG A 17 -4.80 15.60 14.50
CA ARG A 17 -6.12 15.75 13.90
C ARG A 17 -5.94 15.86 12.39
N PRO A 18 -6.43 14.88 11.61
CA PRO A 18 -6.39 15.01 10.15
C PRO A 18 -7.20 16.26 9.75
N GLY A 19 -6.59 17.15 8.99
CA GLY A 19 -7.32 18.21 8.32
C GLY A 19 -8.12 17.66 7.14
N ALA A 20 -8.73 18.55 6.36
CA ALA A 20 -9.48 18.14 5.17
C ALA A 20 -8.64 17.29 4.20
N ALA A 21 -7.39 17.70 3.97
CA ALA A 21 -6.48 16.95 3.10
C ALA A 21 -6.14 15.57 3.67
N GLY A 22 -5.85 15.51 4.98
CA GLY A 22 -5.56 14.23 5.63
C GLY A 22 -6.74 13.27 5.61
N ALA A 23 -7.95 13.77 5.82
CA ALA A 23 -9.16 12.97 5.74
C ALA A 23 -9.34 12.33 4.36
N ARG A 24 -9.03 13.09 3.30
CA ARG A 24 -9.12 12.59 1.92
C ARG A 24 -8.07 11.52 1.62
N VAL A 25 -6.88 11.64 2.17
CA VAL A 25 -5.85 10.60 2.07
C VAL A 25 -6.34 9.30 2.71
N LEU A 26 -6.94 9.39 3.90
CA LEU A 26 -7.48 8.22 4.61
C LEU A 26 -8.59 7.54 3.78
N ASP A 27 -9.52 8.31 3.25
CA ASP A 27 -10.61 7.78 2.43
C ASP A 27 -10.09 7.12 1.14
N TYR A 28 -9.08 7.72 0.53
CA TYR A 28 -8.44 7.16 -0.66
C TYR A 28 -7.81 5.79 -0.35
N LEU A 29 -7.03 5.71 0.73
CA LEU A 29 -6.38 4.45 1.13
C LEU A 29 -7.38 3.38 1.53
N GLU A 30 -8.50 3.76 2.14
CA GLU A 30 -9.58 2.81 2.47
C GLU A 30 -10.17 2.17 1.21
N ALA A 31 -10.39 2.97 0.18
CA ALA A 31 -10.99 2.52 -1.06
C ALA A 31 -10.01 1.78 -1.97
N GLU A 32 -8.71 2.07 -1.85
CA GLU A 32 -7.69 1.50 -2.72
C GLU A 32 -7.33 0.08 -2.27
N ARG A 33 -7.22 -0.81 -3.23
CA ARG A 33 -6.92 -2.24 -2.98
C ARG A 33 -5.46 -2.60 -3.15
N CYS A 34 -4.67 -1.70 -3.70
CA CYS A 34 -3.26 -1.94 -3.96
C CYS A 34 -2.43 -0.73 -3.53
N CYS A 35 -1.12 -0.90 -3.53
CA CYS A 35 -0.20 0.17 -3.14
C CYS A 35 -0.16 1.29 -4.17
N ARG A 36 -0.01 2.52 -3.69
CA ARG A 36 0.12 3.73 -4.52
C ARG A 36 1.20 4.63 -3.96
N GLY A 37 1.93 5.29 -4.84
CA GLY A 37 2.90 6.30 -4.46
C GLY A 37 2.23 7.60 -4.01
N ALA A 38 2.97 8.41 -3.26
CA ALA A 38 2.45 9.70 -2.78
C ALA A 38 2.03 10.62 -3.93
N GLN A 39 2.78 10.63 -5.03
CA GLN A 39 2.45 11.44 -6.21
C GLN A 39 1.16 10.94 -6.87
N GLU A 40 0.99 9.62 -6.98
CA GLU A 40 -0.24 9.04 -7.53
C GLU A 40 -1.47 9.41 -6.68
N ILE A 41 -1.32 9.36 -5.35
CA ILE A 41 -2.38 9.75 -4.43
C ILE A 41 -2.72 11.23 -4.61
N PHE A 42 -1.67 12.08 -4.65
CA PHE A 42 -1.85 13.51 -4.86
C PHE A 42 -2.58 13.81 -6.17
N ASP A 43 -2.16 13.17 -7.27
CA ASP A 43 -2.78 13.36 -8.59
C ASP A 43 -4.27 12.95 -8.58
N ALA A 44 -4.58 11.81 -7.95
CA ALA A 44 -5.94 11.31 -7.83
C ALA A 44 -6.82 12.27 -7.01
N LEU A 45 -6.31 12.78 -5.89
CA LEU A 45 -7.06 13.72 -5.05
C LEU A 45 -7.22 15.09 -5.71
N SER A 46 -6.23 15.54 -6.46
CA SER A 46 -6.27 16.81 -7.20
C SER A 46 -7.26 16.76 -8.36
N ALA A 47 -7.40 15.61 -9.02
CA ALA A 47 -8.36 15.42 -10.11
C ALA A 47 -9.82 15.59 -9.66
N GLY A 48 -10.09 15.43 -8.35
CA GLY A 48 -11.43 15.64 -7.78
C GLY A 48 -11.81 17.11 -7.57
N GLY A 49 -10.98 18.06 -8.02
CA GLY A 49 -11.31 19.49 -7.99
C GLY A 49 -11.08 20.19 -6.67
N ARG A 50 -10.58 19.50 -5.64
CA ARG A 50 -10.24 20.10 -4.35
C ARG A 50 -8.74 20.27 -4.23
N LYS A 51 -8.32 21.40 -3.67
CA LYS A 51 -6.90 21.65 -3.44
C LYS A 51 -6.38 20.78 -2.28
N VAL A 52 -5.42 19.93 -2.61
CA VAL A 52 -4.65 19.15 -1.64
C VAL A 52 -3.19 19.47 -1.89
N GLY A 53 -2.44 19.80 -0.85
CA GLY A 53 -1.00 20.03 -1.00
C GLY A 53 -0.24 18.71 -1.03
N LEU A 54 0.76 18.60 -1.90
CA LEU A 54 1.62 17.41 -1.97
C LEU A 54 2.32 17.17 -0.62
N ALA A 55 2.79 18.23 0.04
CA ALA A 55 3.41 18.13 1.36
C ALA A 55 2.45 17.56 2.40
N SER A 56 1.16 17.88 2.31
CA SER A 56 0.14 17.34 3.22
C SER A 56 -0.06 15.84 3.01
N VAL A 57 -0.01 15.38 1.77
CA VAL A 57 -0.09 13.95 1.44
C VAL A 57 1.11 13.21 2.06
N TYR A 58 2.33 13.70 1.85
CA TYR A 58 3.53 13.10 2.41
C TYR A 58 3.50 13.06 3.94
N ARG A 59 3.11 14.17 4.58
CA ARG A 59 3.04 14.22 6.05
C ARG A 59 2.06 13.20 6.61
N MET A 60 0.90 13.06 5.96
CA MET A 60 -0.09 12.07 6.40
C MET A 60 0.44 10.65 6.24
N LEU A 61 1.06 10.33 5.12
CA LEU A 61 1.65 9.01 4.88
C LEU A 61 2.75 8.68 5.88
N GLU A 62 3.61 9.65 6.20
CA GLU A 62 4.66 9.47 7.21
C GLU A 62 4.07 9.17 8.59
N ARG A 63 3.04 9.90 8.99
CA ARG A 63 2.36 9.67 10.28
C ARG A 63 1.71 8.30 10.34
N LEU A 64 1.08 7.87 9.25
CA LEU A 64 0.48 6.55 9.16
C LEU A 64 1.54 5.45 9.22
N ASP A 65 2.67 5.64 8.56
CA ASP A 65 3.79 4.70 8.57
C ASP A 65 4.39 4.56 9.98
N GLU A 66 4.64 5.67 10.67
CA GLU A 66 5.14 5.67 12.04
C GLU A 66 4.25 4.88 13.01
N ARG A 67 2.96 4.81 12.72
CA ARG A 67 1.96 4.11 13.52
C ARG A 67 1.67 2.69 13.06
N GLY A 68 2.34 2.23 12.00
CA GLY A 68 2.08 0.91 11.44
C GLY A 68 0.70 0.77 10.78
N LEU A 69 0.07 1.90 10.42
CA LEU A 69 -1.25 1.91 9.79
C LEU A 69 -1.20 1.72 8.28
N VAL A 70 -0.04 1.92 7.68
CA VAL A 70 0.21 1.62 6.27
C VAL A 70 1.43 0.72 6.15
N GLN A 71 1.51 -0.01 5.05
CA GLN A 71 2.70 -0.75 4.65
C GLN A 71 3.40 0.01 3.53
N ARG A 72 4.71 0.14 3.65
CA ARG A 72 5.54 0.69 2.59
C ARG A 72 5.98 -0.45 1.70
N ILE A 73 5.75 -0.29 0.40
CA ILE A 73 6.03 -1.32 -0.59
C ILE A 73 7.12 -0.82 -1.52
N ASP A 74 8.20 -1.58 -1.63
CA ASP A 74 9.28 -1.34 -2.59
C ASP A 74 9.19 -2.38 -3.70
N LEU A 75 8.89 -1.93 -4.91
CA LEU A 75 8.79 -2.80 -6.08
C LEU A 75 10.08 -2.81 -6.92
N GLY A 76 11.14 -2.18 -6.42
CA GLY A 76 12.43 -2.16 -7.08
C GLY A 76 12.58 -1.11 -8.18
N ASP A 77 11.65 -0.17 -8.29
CA ASP A 77 11.66 0.91 -9.30
C ASP A 77 12.04 2.28 -8.71
N GLY A 78 12.45 2.32 -7.44
CA GLY A 78 12.81 3.56 -6.75
C GLY A 78 11.62 4.37 -6.26
N ILE A 79 10.40 3.92 -6.48
CA ILE A 79 9.19 4.60 -6.02
C ILE A 79 8.70 3.92 -4.75
N VAL A 80 8.56 4.70 -3.67
CA VAL A 80 7.95 4.20 -2.44
C VAL A 80 6.44 4.25 -2.59
N ARG A 81 5.78 3.11 -2.36
CA ARG A 81 4.33 3.00 -2.40
C ARG A 81 3.78 2.64 -1.03
N TYR A 82 2.53 2.96 -0.82
CA TYR A 82 1.84 2.76 0.45
C TYR A 82 0.51 2.09 0.22
N GLU A 83 0.12 1.22 1.13
CA GLU A 83 -1.23 0.66 1.18
C GLU A 83 -1.68 0.53 2.62
N ALA A 84 -2.99 0.55 2.83
CA ALA A 84 -3.56 0.40 4.16
C ALA A 84 -3.16 -0.94 4.76
N ALA A 85 -2.63 -0.94 5.98
CA ALA A 85 -2.31 -2.16 6.70
C ALA A 85 -3.60 -2.77 7.25
N ARG A 86 -4.03 -3.87 6.66
CA ARG A 86 -5.26 -4.56 7.02
C ARG A 86 -4.94 -5.92 7.62
N ASP A 87 -5.76 -6.35 8.57
CA ASP A 87 -5.56 -7.63 9.23
C ASP A 87 -5.89 -8.81 8.30
N ALA A 88 -6.75 -8.59 7.32
CA ALA A 88 -7.11 -9.60 6.34
C ALA A 88 -6.58 -9.21 4.96
N GLY A 89 -5.99 -10.17 4.24
CA GLY A 89 -5.63 -9.97 2.85
C GLY A 89 -4.16 -9.76 2.59
N HIS A 90 -3.34 -10.73 2.98
CA HIS A 90 -1.96 -10.80 2.49
C HIS A 90 -1.98 -10.99 0.97
N HIS A 91 -1.30 -10.13 0.26
CA HIS A 91 -1.19 -10.22 -1.20
C HIS A 91 0.21 -9.82 -1.65
N HIS A 92 0.54 -10.22 -2.87
CA HIS A 92 1.77 -9.89 -3.55
C HIS A 92 1.47 -9.00 -4.76
N HIS A 93 2.46 -8.67 -5.55
CA HIS A 93 2.31 -7.65 -6.58
C HIS A 93 2.81 -8.13 -7.95
N LEU A 94 2.04 -7.79 -8.99
CA LEU A 94 2.42 -7.91 -10.40
C LEU A 94 2.75 -6.51 -10.91
N VAL A 95 3.89 -6.36 -11.57
CA VAL A 95 4.32 -5.05 -12.10
C VAL A 95 4.55 -5.17 -13.61
N CYS A 96 3.88 -4.32 -14.38
CA CYS A 96 4.16 -4.19 -15.79
C CYS A 96 5.27 -3.17 -16.01
N GLY A 97 6.39 -3.60 -16.55
CA GLY A 97 7.53 -2.73 -16.86
C GLY A 97 7.28 -1.77 -18.02
N GLU A 98 6.23 -2.00 -18.81
CA GLU A 98 5.94 -1.17 -19.98
C GLU A 98 4.95 -0.05 -19.68
N CYS A 99 3.82 -0.35 -19.08
CA CYS A 99 2.81 0.66 -18.76
C CYS A 99 2.81 1.12 -17.31
N GLY A 100 3.61 0.50 -16.44
CA GLY A 100 3.72 0.86 -15.03
C GLY A 100 2.56 0.35 -14.17
N LYS A 101 1.64 -0.42 -14.72
CA LYS A 101 0.50 -0.95 -13.98
C LYS A 101 0.97 -1.88 -12.85
N VAL A 102 0.38 -1.71 -11.68
CA VAL A 102 0.63 -2.57 -10.53
C VAL A 102 -0.69 -3.21 -10.11
N GLU A 103 -0.69 -4.51 -9.97
CA GLU A 103 -1.88 -5.28 -9.57
C GLU A 103 -1.54 -6.20 -8.40
N PRO A 104 -2.48 -6.38 -7.46
CA PRO A 104 -2.30 -7.36 -6.40
C PRO A 104 -2.61 -8.76 -6.91
N PHE A 105 -1.96 -9.76 -6.33
CA PHE A 105 -2.36 -11.15 -6.52
C PHE A 105 -2.14 -11.93 -5.23
N ALA A 106 -2.91 -12.98 -5.06
CA ALA A 106 -2.75 -13.94 -3.99
C ALA A 106 -3.04 -15.34 -4.52
N ASP A 107 -2.23 -16.30 -4.12
CA ASP A 107 -2.41 -17.70 -4.53
C ASP A 107 -2.06 -18.61 -3.36
N PRO A 108 -3.03 -19.40 -2.87
CA PRO A 108 -2.79 -20.31 -1.74
C PRO A 108 -1.66 -21.32 -1.98
N ARG A 109 -1.45 -21.74 -3.23
CA ARG A 109 -0.39 -22.68 -3.59
C ARG A 109 0.99 -22.06 -3.43
N LEU A 110 1.13 -20.76 -3.76
CA LEU A 110 2.36 -19.99 -3.53
C LEU A 110 2.65 -19.89 -2.04
N GLU A 111 1.64 -19.55 -1.24
CA GLU A 111 1.79 -19.46 0.21
C GLU A 111 2.21 -20.80 0.82
N GLN A 112 1.63 -21.89 0.38
CA GLN A 112 1.99 -23.24 0.84
C GLN A 112 3.45 -23.56 0.49
N ALA A 113 3.90 -23.21 -0.71
CA ALA A 113 5.28 -23.43 -1.13
C ALA A 113 6.26 -22.61 -0.27
N ILE A 114 5.92 -21.35 0.02
CA ILE A 114 6.73 -20.49 0.87
C ILE A 114 6.81 -21.06 2.29
N HIS A 115 5.69 -21.49 2.86
CA HIS A 115 5.68 -22.12 4.19
C HIS A 115 6.52 -23.41 4.23
N ALA A 116 6.53 -24.18 3.15
CA ALA A 116 7.38 -25.37 3.05
C ALA A 116 8.88 -24.99 3.09
N VAL A 117 9.26 -23.92 2.43
CA VAL A 117 10.64 -23.39 2.47
C VAL A 117 10.99 -22.91 3.88
N GLU A 118 10.09 -22.21 4.54
CA GLU A 118 10.28 -21.75 5.92
C GLU A 118 10.59 -22.95 6.84
N ARG A 119 9.77 -23.99 6.75
CA ARG A 119 9.96 -25.20 7.58
C ARG A 119 11.27 -25.91 7.28
N SER A 120 11.62 -26.05 6.00
CA SER A 120 12.81 -26.79 5.60
C SER A 120 14.10 -26.02 5.89
N SER A 121 14.05 -24.69 5.90
CA SER A 121 15.22 -23.84 6.12
C SER A 121 15.58 -23.69 7.60
N GLY A 122 14.63 -23.92 8.50
CA GLY A 122 14.82 -23.68 9.94
C GLY A 122 14.79 -22.21 10.34
N TYR A 123 14.45 -21.31 9.41
CA TYR A 123 14.36 -19.88 9.72
C TYR A 123 13.04 -19.56 10.42
N ALA A 124 13.06 -18.66 11.39
CA ALA A 124 11.85 -18.06 11.95
C ALA A 124 11.47 -16.86 11.07
N VAL A 125 10.73 -17.12 10.01
CA VAL A 125 10.38 -16.10 9.01
C VAL A 125 9.26 -15.21 9.56
N VAL A 126 9.46 -13.90 9.52
CA VAL A 126 8.51 -12.91 10.03
C VAL A 126 7.70 -12.23 8.90
N ALA A 127 8.19 -12.25 7.67
CA ALA A 127 7.51 -11.64 6.54
C ALA A 127 8.06 -12.17 5.22
N HIS A 128 7.25 -12.09 4.17
CA HIS A 128 7.71 -12.38 2.82
C HIS A 128 6.92 -11.55 1.81
N ASP A 129 7.58 -11.17 0.71
CA ASP A 129 6.99 -10.41 -0.38
C ASP A 129 7.41 -11.03 -1.70
N VAL A 130 6.46 -11.14 -2.63
CA VAL A 130 6.73 -11.62 -3.98
C VAL A 130 6.31 -10.54 -4.98
N VAL A 131 7.24 -10.18 -5.85
CA VAL A 131 6.99 -9.22 -6.93
C VAL A 131 7.30 -9.91 -8.24
N LEU A 132 6.30 -10.05 -9.10
CA LEU A 132 6.48 -10.59 -10.44
C LEU A 132 6.50 -9.43 -11.43
N ARG A 133 7.55 -9.38 -12.24
CA ARG A 133 7.78 -8.31 -13.21
C ARG A 133 7.68 -8.85 -14.63
N GLY A 134 7.01 -8.10 -15.48
CA GLY A 134 6.88 -8.51 -16.89
C GLY A 134 6.03 -7.51 -17.65
N ALA A 135 5.39 -7.97 -18.70
CA ALA A 135 4.42 -7.20 -19.47
C ALA A 135 3.01 -7.71 -19.16
N CYS A 136 2.09 -6.78 -18.87
CA CYS A 136 0.71 -7.14 -18.60
C CYS A 136 0.02 -7.68 -19.86
N ALA A 137 -1.17 -8.23 -19.72
CA ALA A 137 -1.91 -8.85 -20.84
C ALA A 137 -2.12 -7.89 -22.02
N SER A 138 -2.23 -6.58 -21.75
CA SER A 138 -2.38 -5.57 -22.81
C SER A 138 -1.07 -5.16 -23.47
N CYS A 139 0.07 -5.33 -22.80
CA CYS A 139 1.39 -4.93 -23.30
C CYS A 139 2.20 -6.07 -23.89
N ARG A 140 1.89 -7.31 -23.54
CA ARG A 140 2.61 -8.47 -24.06
C ARG A 140 2.18 -8.77 -25.50
N ASP A 141 3.10 -9.29 -26.29
CA ASP A 141 2.83 -9.76 -27.67
C ASP A 141 2.12 -11.10 -27.68
#